data_5f46072d188b8872af149e70e9123380
#
_entry.id   5f46072d188b8872af149e70e9123380
#
_cell.length_a   1.000
_cell.length_b   1.000
_cell.length_c   1.000
_cell.angle_alpha   90.00
_cell.angle_beta   90.00
_cell.angle_gamma   90.00
#
_symmetry.space_group_name_H-M   'P 1'
#
loop_
_entity.id
_entity.type
_entity.pdbx_description
1 polymer ?
#
loop_
_entity_poly.entity_id
_entity_poly.type
_entity_poly.pdbx_seq_one_letter_code
_entity_poly.pdbx_strand_id
1 'polypeptide(L)'
;MAKISVVSDGQAAVDVLLLGAAGNSGRLIAAELAVRGLCVRLAGRRRGPLEDLARVLAADGAATQVRTVDVSDAASLADAMAGVGLVLSSIGPFARQAGPVIDACLTAGVSYVDIANE
;
A
#
# COMPACT_ATOMS: atom_id res chain seq x y z
N MET A 1 5.93 21.60 4.15
CA MET A 1 5.47 20.38 3.53
C MET A 1 4.30 19.80 4.30
N ALA A 2 3.26 19.49 3.60
CA ALA A 2 2.12 18.89 4.24
C ALA A 2 2.46 17.48 4.69
N LYS A 3 2.27 17.22 5.93
CA LYS A 3 2.47 15.90 6.46
C LYS A 3 1.11 15.29 6.71
N ILE A 4 0.89 14.14 6.14
CA ILE A 4 -0.32 13.40 6.44
C ILE A 4 -0.11 12.76 7.79
N SER A 5 -0.77 13.28 8.76
CA SER A 5 -0.73 12.71 10.09
C SER A 5 -1.89 11.78 10.24
N VAL A 6 -1.60 10.54 10.37
CA VAL A 6 -2.63 9.62 10.78
C VAL A 6 -2.58 9.60 12.28
N VAL A 7 -3.59 10.16 12.87
CA VAL A 7 -3.68 10.11 14.31
C VAL A 7 -4.18 8.74 14.67
N SER A 8 -3.32 7.98 15.20
CA SER A 8 -3.76 6.75 15.78
C SER A 8 -3.59 6.90 17.27
N ASP A 9 -4.22 6.15 18.00
CA ASP A 9 -4.24 6.13 19.45
C ASP A 9 -2.94 5.61 20.01
N GLY A 10 -1.83 6.17 19.55
CA GLY A 10 -0.52 5.76 20.00
C GLY A 10 0.00 4.51 19.31
N GLN A 11 -0.71 4.00 18.33
CA GLN A 11 -0.22 2.86 17.58
C GLN A 11 0.56 3.34 16.38
N ALA A 12 1.66 2.65 16.11
CA ALA A 12 2.44 2.96 14.95
C ALA A 12 1.56 2.74 13.72
N ALA A 13 1.30 3.81 13.02
CA ALA A 13 0.45 3.74 11.85
C ALA A 13 1.30 3.67 10.60
N VAL A 14 0.80 2.94 9.63
CA VAL A 14 1.31 2.96 8.28
C VAL A 14 0.47 3.97 7.52
N ASP A 15 1.11 4.92 6.88
CA ASP A 15 0.36 5.96 6.18
C ASP A 15 -0.38 5.39 4.98
N VAL A 16 0.29 4.58 4.19
CA VAL A 16 -0.26 4.07 2.95
C VAL A 16 0.04 2.58 2.78
N LEU A 17 -0.98 1.81 2.47
CA LEU A 17 -0.80 0.48 1.92
C LEU A 17 -0.82 0.60 0.40
N LEU A 18 0.29 0.26 -0.24
CA LEU A 18 0.40 0.33 -1.69
C LEU A 18 0.29 -1.06 -2.29
N LEU A 19 -0.85 -1.35 -2.90
CA LEU A 19 -1.08 -2.62 -3.60
C LEU A 19 -0.47 -2.55 -4.99
N GLY A 20 0.21 -3.62 -5.39
CA GLY A 20 0.89 -3.64 -6.67
C GLY A 20 2.20 -2.87 -6.65
N ALA A 21 2.85 -2.79 -5.51
CA ALA A 21 4.03 -1.95 -5.32
C ALA A 21 5.18 -2.34 -6.23
N ALA A 22 5.32 -3.62 -6.57
CA ALA A 22 6.45 -4.09 -7.40
C ALA A 22 6.21 -3.92 -8.90
N GLY A 23 5.02 -3.48 -9.31
CA GLY A 23 4.74 -3.21 -10.71
C GLY A 23 5.39 -1.92 -11.18
N ASN A 24 5.29 -1.65 -12.49
CA ASN A 24 5.93 -0.47 -13.05
C ASN A 24 5.43 0.83 -12.42
N SER A 25 4.12 1.02 -12.35
CA SER A 25 3.56 2.21 -11.73
C SER A 25 3.76 2.18 -10.21
N GLY A 26 3.62 1.01 -9.61
CA GLY A 26 3.75 0.87 -8.16
C GLY A 26 5.10 1.33 -7.65
N ARG A 27 6.18 0.97 -8.35
CA ARG A 27 7.53 1.35 -7.92
C ARG A 27 7.73 2.86 -7.97
N LEU A 28 7.19 3.50 -8.99
CA LEU A 28 7.29 4.96 -9.12
C LEU A 28 6.50 5.65 -8.01
N ILE A 29 5.32 5.14 -7.72
CA ILE A 29 4.49 5.67 -6.65
C ILE A 29 5.17 5.48 -5.30
N ALA A 30 5.72 4.30 -5.06
CA ALA A 30 6.41 4.01 -3.81
C ALA A 30 7.56 4.99 -3.58
N ALA A 31 8.33 5.26 -4.62
CA ALA A 31 9.44 6.21 -4.53
C ALA A 31 8.94 7.61 -4.18
N GLU A 32 7.85 8.03 -4.82
CA GLU A 32 7.30 9.36 -4.57
C GLU A 32 6.77 9.49 -3.16
N LEU A 33 6.06 8.47 -2.67
CA LEU A 33 5.55 8.48 -1.30
C LEU A 33 6.70 8.52 -0.29
N ALA A 34 7.75 7.78 -0.56
CA ALA A 34 8.91 7.74 0.31
C ALA A 34 9.60 9.11 0.37
N VAL A 35 9.74 9.79 -0.78
CA VAL A 35 10.33 11.13 -0.82
C VAL A 35 9.51 12.09 0.05
N ARG A 36 8.21 11.89 0.14
CA ARG A 36 7.33 12.73 0.94
C ARG A 36 7.34 12.37 2.42
N GLY A 37 8.16 11.40 2.81
CA GLY A 37 8.30 11.04 4.21
C GLY A 37 7.20 10.14 4.77
N LEU A 38 6.41 9.53 3.90
CA LEU A 38 5.33 8.66 4.33
C LEU A 38 5.85 7.27 4.62
N CYS A 39 5.25 6.62 5.61
CA CYS A 39 5.51 5.22 5.90
C CYS A 39 4.62 4.38 4.98
N VAL A 40 5.23 3.55 4.16
CA VAL A 40 4.52 2.79 3.14
C VAL A 40 4.67 1.30 3.39
N ARG A 41 3.54 0.60 3.38
CA ARG A 41 3.55 -0.87 3.36
C ARG A 41 3.45 -1.30 1.91
N LEU A 42 4.52 -1.90 1.42
CA LEU A 42 4.62 -2.36 0.03
C LEU A 42 3.97 -3.73 -0.06
N ALA A 43 2.95 -3.86 -0.89
CA ALA A 43 2.19 -5.09 -0.96
C ALA A 43 2.04 -5.59 -2.38
N GLY A 44 2.07 -6.90 -2.52
CA GLY A 44 1.91 -7.58 -3.79
C GLY A 44 1.89 -9.07 -3.57
N ARG A 45 1.86 -9.83 -4.65
CA ARG A 45 1.73 -11.27 -4.55
C ARG A 45 3.03 -11.98 -4.23
N ARG A 46 4.16 -11.42 -4.58
CA ARG A 46 5.45 -12.09 -4.41
C ARG A 46 6.37 -11.24 -3.55
N ARG A 47 6.93 -11.88 -2.54
CA ARG A 47 7.76 -11.18 -1.56
C ARG A 47 9.08 -10.69 -2.13
N GLY A 48 9.72 -11.47 -2.99
CA GLY A 48 11.05 -11.12 -3.49
C GLY A 48 11.14 -9.74 -4.12
N PRO A 49 10.29 -9.44 -5.13
CA PRO A 49 10.31 -8.11 -5.75
C PRO A 49 9.98 -6.98 -4.75
N LEU A 50 9.12 -7.25 -3.78
CA LEU A 50 8.79 -6.25 -2.76
C LEU A 50 9.99 -5.97 -1.86
N GLU A 51 10.73 -7.00 -1.48
CA GLU A 51 11.90 -6.82 -0.65
C GLU A 51 13.00 -6.10 -1.40
N ASP A 52 13.14 -6.37 -2.69
CA ASP A 52 14.10 -5.65 -3.52
C ASP A 52 13.78 -4.16 -3.55
N LEU A 53 12.52 -3.84 -3.75
CA LEU A 53 12.08 -2.44 -3.75
C LEU A 53 12.31 -1.80 -2.37
N ALA A 54 11.99 -2.51 -1.31
CA ALA A 54 12.21 -1.99 0.04
C ALA A 54 13.68 -1.67 0.29
N ARG A 55 14.59 -2.51 -0.22
CA ARG A 55 16.02 -2.24 -0.07
C ARG A 55 16.43 -0.97 -0.81
N VAL A 56 15.93 -0.78 -2.02
CA VAL A 56 16.23 0.41 -2.79
C VAL A 56 15.75 1.67 -2.06
N LEU A 57 14.52 1.62 -1.55
CA LEU A 57 13.95 2.77 -0.85
C LEU A 57 14.65 3.02 0.49
N ALA A 58 15.06 1.97 1.19
CA ALA A 58 15.75 2.11 2.46
C ALA A 58 17.09 2.82 2.30
N ALA A 59 17.75 2.64 1.15
CA ALA A 59 18.99 3.32 0.88
C ALA A 59 18.81 4.84 0.88
N ASP A 60 17.61 5.31 0.59
CA ASP A 60 17.24 6.72 0.62
C ASP A 60 16.60 7.14 1.94
N GLY A 61 16.64 6.26 2.94
CA GLY A 61 16.11 6.57 4.26
C GLY A 61 14.64 6.35 4.45
N ALA A 62 13.98 5.70 3.51
CA ALA A 62 12.54 5.49 3.59
C ALA A 62 12.15 4.42 4.61
N ALA A 63 11.06 4.67 5.31
CA ALA A 63 10.46 3.69 6.21
C ALA A 63 9.45 2.87 5.45
N THR A 64 9.74 1.60 5.22
CA THR A 64 8.84 0.72 4.48
C THR A 64 8.60 -0.58 5.24
N GLN A 65 7.48 -1.20 4.94
CA GLN A 65 7.16 -2.56 5.36
C GLN A 65 6.83 -3.36 4.12
N VAL A 66 6.97 -4.66 4.19
CA VAL A 66 6.64 -5.55 3.09
C VAL A 66 5.57 -6.52 3.56
N ARG A 67 4.53 -6.69 2.73
CA ARG A 67 3.47 -7.64 3.06
C ARG A 67 3.00 -8.30 1.77
N THR A 68 3.06 -9.63 1.71
CA THR A 68 2.42 -10.31 0.59
C THR A 68 0.91 -10.32 0.80
N VAL A 69 0.16 -10.19 -0.28
CA VAL A 69 -1.28 -10.14 -0.21
C VAL A 69 -1.90 -10.85 -1.39
N ASP A 70 -2.97 -11.56 -1.13
CA ASP A 70 -3.82 -12.15 -2.16
C ASP A 70 -5.13 -11.36 -2.12
N VAL A 71 -5.37 -10.55 -3.15
CA VAL A 71 -6.54 -9.66 -3.16
C VAL A 71 -7.85 -10.43 -3.32
N SER A 72 -7.80 -11.71 -3.70
CA SER A 72 -8.99 -12.52 -3.76
C SER A 72 -9.35 -13.13 -2.41
N ASP A 73 -8.52 -12.94 -1.40
CA ASP A 73 -8.71 -13.49 -0.07
C ASP A 73 -8.98 -12.33 0.91
N ALA A 74 -10.21 -12.26 1.40
CA ALA A 74 -10.61 -11.17 2.28
C ALA A 74 -9.77 -11.12 3.56
N ALA A 75 -9.40 -12.26 4.11
CA ALA A 75 -8.56 -12.28 5.31
C ALA A 75 -7.17 -11.74 5.04
N SER A 76 -6.62 -12.05 3.87
CA SER A 76 -5.32 -11.54 3.48
C SER A 76 -5.36 -10.02 3.34
N LEU A 77 -6.41 -9.49 2.71
CA LEU A 77 -6.59 -8.05 2.58
C LEU A 77 -6.73 -7.37 3.93
N ALA A 78 -7.56 -7.93 4.80
CA ALA A 78 -7.77 -7.36 6.14
C ALA A 78 -6.46 -7.30 6.91
N ASP A 79 -5.66 -8.36 6.84
CA ASP A 79 -4.37 -8.39 7.49
C ASP A 79 -3.42 -7.31 6.94
N ALA A 80 -3.41 -7.15 5.62
CA ALA A 80 -2.56 -6.16 4.99
C ALA A 80 -2.97 -4.73 5.35
N MET A 81 -4.23 -4.52 5.67
CA MET A 81 -4.77 -3.19 5.99
C MET A 81 -4.62 -2.80 7.44
N ALA A 82 -4.14 -3.70 8.30
CA ALA A 82 -4.07 -3.41 9.72
C ALA A 82 -3.19 -2.19 9.99
N GLY A 83 -3.75 -1.18 10.65
CA GLY A 83 -3.03 0.03 11.02
C GLY A 83 -2.76 1.01 9.88
N VAL A 84 -3.45 0.85 8.76
CA VAL A 84 -3.21 1.65 7.55
C VAL A 84 -4.20 2.80 7.47
N GLY A 85 -3.71 3.98 7.08
CA GLY A 85 -4.57 5.16 6.91
C GLY A 85 -5.23 5.25 5.55
N LEU A 86 -4.55 4.79 4.51
CA LEU A 86 -5.03 4.89 3.14
C LEU A 86 -4.57 3.69 2.34
N VAL A 87 -5.46 3.15 1.52
CA VAL A 87 -5.09 2.12 0.55
C VAL A 87 -4.99 2.76 -0.82
N LEU A 88 -3.84 2.61 -1.45
CA LEU A 88 -3.62 3.06 -2.81
C LEU A 88 -3.33 1.83 -3.66
N SER A 89 -4.11 1.63 -4.71
CA SER A 89 -3.98 0.46 -5.57
C SER A 89 -3.46 0.85 -6.93
N SER A 90 -2.40 0.17 -7.36
CA SER A 90 -1.91 0.25 -8.73
C SER A 90 -2.05 -1.08 -9.43
N ILE A 91 -2.91 -1.95 -8.91
CA ILE A 91 -3.15 -3.26 -9.49
C ILE A 91 -4.08 -3.13 -10.68
N GLY A 92 -3.71 -3.72 -11.79
CA GLY A 92 -4.58 -3.84 -12.96
C GLY A 92 -4.82 -5.30 -13.30
N PRO A 93 -5.91 -5.62 -13.96
CA PRO A 93 -6.98 -4.74 -14.42
C PRO A 93 -7.93 -4.36 -13.29
N PHE A 94 -8.24 -3.09 -13.23
CA PHE A 94 -8.97 -2.54 -12.09
C PHE A 94 -10.40 -3.07 -12.01
N ALA A 95 -11.04 -3.25 -13.16
CA ALA A 95 -12.42 -3.71 -13.18
C ALA A 95 -12.61 -5.05 -12.46
N ARG A 96 -11.56 -5.88 -12.44
CA ARG A 96 -11.66 -7.20 -11.85
C ARG A 96 -11.25 -7.24 -10.39
N GLN A 97 -10.31 -6.38 -10.00
CA GLN A 97 -9.69 -6.49 -8.69
C GLN A 97 -10.11 -5.40 -7.73
N ALA A 98 -10.71 -4.33 -8.23
CA ALA A 98 -11.09 -3.21 -7.37
C ALA A 98 -12.19 -3.60 -6.38
N GLY A 99 -13.15 -4.42 -6.81
CA GLY A 99 -14.29 -4.77 -5.96
C GLY A 99 -13.88 -5.34 -4.61
N PRO A 100 -13.10 -6.43 -4.58
CA PRO A 100 -12.69 -7.00 -3.29
C PRO A 100 -11.90 -6.02 -2.43
N VAL A 101 -11.06 -5.20 -3.03
CA VAL A 101 -10.27 -4.22 -2.29
C VAL A 101 -11.16 -3.13 -1.72
N ILE A 102 -12.10 -2.63 -2.52
CA ILE A 102 -13.04 -1.60 -2.05
C ILE A 102 -13.89 -2.14 -0.92
N ASP A 103 -14.38 -3.37 -1.05
CA ASP A 103 -15.19 -3.98 0.02
C ASP A 103 -14.38 -4.09 1.32
N ALA A 104 -13.13 -4.49 1.22
CA ALA A 104 -12.26 -4.60 2.39
C ALA A 104 -12.03 -3.23 3.03
N CYS A 105 -11.85 -2.19 2.22
CA CYS A 105 -11.68 -0.84 2.73
C CYS A 105 -12.93 -0.33 3.43
N LEU A 106 -14.09 -0.60 2.86
CA LEU A 106 -15.36 -0.21 3.48
C LEU A 106 -15.53 -0.91 4.84
N THR A 107 -15.22 -2.19 4.89
CA THR A 107 -15.32 -2.95 6.13
C THR A 107 -14.35 -2.42 7.19
N ALA A 108 -13.14 -2.06 6.79
CA ALA A 108 -12.12 -1.60 7.71
C ALA A 108 -12.24 -0.11 8.04
N GLY A 109 -13.06 0.63 7.30
CA GLY A 109 -13.15 2.08 7.49
C GLY A 109 -11.93 2.82 6.99
N VAL A 110 -11.29 2.32 5.95
CA VAL A 110 -10.06 2.89 5.40
C VAL A 110 -10.35 3.51 4.04
N SER A 111 -9.75 4.66 3.78
CA SER A 111 -9.90 5.35 2.49
C SER A 111 -9.22 4.58 1.37
N TYR A 112 -9.76 4.68 0.17
CA TYR A 112 -9.26 3.95 -0.98
C TYR A 112 -9.08 4.90 -2.17
N VAL A 113 -7.93 4.77 -2.83
CA VAL A 113 -7.62 5.47 -4.06
C VAL A 113 -7.01 4.48 -5.03
N ASP A 114 -7.37 4.54 -6.30
CA ASP A 114 -6.67 3.74 -7.28
C ASP A 114 -6.26 4.57 -8.48
N ILE A 115 -5.40 3.99 -9.29
CA ILE A 115 -4.95 4.58 -10.53
C ILE A 115 -5.68 3.87 -11.65
N ALA A 116 -6.87 4.34 -11.93
CA ALA A 116 -7.68 3.76 -12.99
C ALA A 116 -7.27 4.38 -14.30
N ASN A 117 -6.25 3.83 -14.89
CA ASN A 117 -5.71 4.35 -16.13
C ASN A 117 -6.02 3.41 -17.27
N GLU A 118 -7.28 3.26 -17.56
CA GLU A 118 -7.71 2.35 -18.61
C GLU A 118 -8.26 3.05 -19.80
#